data_42d99012bdc591553f0fc4996da40dd2
#
_entry.id   42d99012bdc591553f0fc4996da40dd2
#
_cell.length_a   1.000
_cell.length_b   1.000
_cell.length_c   1.000
_cell.angle_alpha   90.00
_cell.angle_beta   90.00
_cell.angle_gamma   90.00
#
_symmetry.space_group_name_H-M   'P 1'
#
loop_
_entity.id
_entity.type
_entity.pdbx_description
1 polymer ?
#
loop_
_entity_poly.entity_id
_entity_poly.type
_entity_poly.pdbx_seq_one_letter_code
_entity_poly.pdbx_strand_id
1 'polypeptide(L)'
;MEAQSKKDMRRTTGVQSQTETVSINNSLTKASLTLSTESGRRGGELRWHISNDGKSKGERSLDFDRDVLGVEVKDKRIKLKAFEVLQKESLFFGKGEKERVRKDYVFEMETEEKATLWGRTISECIESLGRPKELFVIVNPFGGKRCGPKIFEKEVKPLLEAAGINFKMQETRYGMHAKEIAYSLDLSKYDGIACVSGDGVVVEVVNGLLKREDWKQAITMPLGIIPGGTGNGMAKSLLHSVREEYSASNATFAIVRGCKCPLDVASVVQGDKSLLRIFGLRKYDGKIQFVPALGYEEFGEPIGESNKWKGETVILQDAFGNSGGSEMHGYKGSSTEFEESKWRFINGPFVTVWIQNVPWASKDIMPAPQAKFSDGCLDLVIVKDCPKTVLLSLLLSIRDGSHVYSPFVTYLKVKALKLEPGQRVGDPTMGGIVDMDGELIARGDDAIHHDPNWMDYGTPFLMKVDEGLATLFCPN
;
A
#
# COMPACT_ATOMS: atom_id res chain seq x y z
N MET A 1 -62.80 13.52 -4.46
CA MET A 1 -62.19 13.22 -5.73
C MET A 1 -60.73 13.07 -5.53
N GLU A 2 -60.32 11.89 -5.82
CA GLU A 2 -58.99 11.32 -5.96
C GLU A 2 -58.03 11.33 -4.76
N ALA A 3 -58.20 10.30 -3.95
CA ALA A 3 -57.16 9.77 -3.07
C ALA A 3 -56.26 8.85 -3.91
N GLN A 4 -55.03 9.29 -4.18
CA GLN A 4 -54.04 8.48 -4.90
C GLN A 4 -53.14 7.77 -3.90
N SER A 5 -53.36 6.47 -3.81
CA SER A 5 -52.63 5.45 -3.06
C SER A 5 -51.12 5.55 -3.31
N LYS A 6 -50.32 5.96 -2.31
CA LYS A 6 -48.91 5.68 -2.23
C LYS A 6 -48.72 4.21 -1.83
N LYS A 7 -48.50 3.36 -2.81
CA LYS A 7 -48.04 1.99 -2.60
C LYS A 7 -46.62 2.03 -2.05
N ASP A 8 -46.47 1.70 -0.77
CA ASP A 8 -45.19 1.42 -0.15
C ASP A 8 -44.46 0.28 -0.89
N MET A 9 -43.41 0.65 -1.61
CA MET A 9 -42.49 -0.30 -2.19
C MET A 9 -41.54 -0.77 -1.06
N ARG A 10 -42.03 -1.70 -0.22
CA ARG A 10 -41.15 -2.49 0.66
C ARG A 10 -40.22 -3.30 -0.24
N ARG A 11 -38.95 -2.88 -0.33
CA ARG A 11 -37.87 -3.70 -0.85
C ARG A 11 -37.73 -4.90 0.09
N THR A 12 -38.30 -6.01 -0.29
CA THR A 12 -37.99 -7.32 0.30
C THR A 12 -36.53 -7.63 -0.02
N THR A 13 -35.69 -7.67 0.99
CA THR A 13 -34.34 -8.21 0.93
C THR A 13 -34.44 -9.70 0.67
N GLY A 14 -34.51 -10.10 -0.62
CA GLY A 14 -34.58 -11.52 -1.00
C GLY A 14 -33.20 -12.16 -0.88
N VAL A 15 -33.01 -12.99 0.13
CA VAL A 15 -31.92 -13.98 0.15
C VAL A 15 -32.29 -15.04 -0.88
N GLN A 16 -31.53 -15.14 -1.97
CA GLN A 16 -31.65 -16.28 -2.86
C GLN A 16 -30.75 -17.40 -2.33
N SER A 17 -31.32 -18.53 -1.97
CA SER A 17 -30.58 -19.71 -1.56
C SER A 17 -30.92 -20.90 -2.45
N GLN A 18 -29.89 -21.59 -2.92
CA GLN A 18 -29.99 -22.83 -3.68
C GLN A 18 -29.28 -23.93 -2.92
N THR A 19 -29.93 -25.10 -2.79
CA THR A 19 -29.37 -26.25 -2.04
C THR A 19 -29.37 -27.49 -2.91
N GLU A 20 -28.26 -28.26 -2.86
CA GLU A 20 -28.09 -29.52 -3.60
C GLU A 20 -27.35 -30.57 -2.75
N THR A 21 -27.61 -31.84 -3.01
CA THR A 21 -26.86 -32.94 -2.39
C THR A 21 -25.67 -33.34 -3.25
N VAL A 22 -24.49 -33.38 -2.65
CA VAL A 22 -23.21 -33.60 -3.34
C VAL A 22 -22.34 -34.60 -2.61
N SER A 23 -21.36 -35.21 -3.29
CA SER A 23 -20.23 -35.91 -2.68
C SER A 23 -19.01 -34.97 -2.60
N ILE A 24 -18.23 -35.03 -1.52
CA ILE A 24 -17.10 -34.13 -1.29
C ILE A 24 -15.77 -34.89 -1.37
N ASN A 25 -14.78 -34.30 -2.06
CA ASN A 25 -13.39 -34.76 -2.13
C ASN A 25 -13.25 -36.24 -2.55
N ASN A 26 -14.04 -36.66 -3.53
CA ASN A 26 -14.06 -38.05 -4.03
C ASN A 26 -14.39 -39.11 -2.96
N SER A 27 -15.01 -38.72 -1.87
CA SER A 27 -15.43 -39.64 -0.82
C SER A 27 -16.90 -40.08 -1.02
N LEU A 28 -17.29 -41.21 -0.43
CA LEU A 28 -18.69 -41.64 -0.34
C LEU A 28 -19.54 -40.75 0.62
N THR A 29 -18.91 -39.72 1.18
CA THR A 29 -19.57 -38.84 2.14
C THR A 29 -20.45 -37.84 1.40
N LYS A 30 -21.75 -37.93 1.66
CA LYS A 30 -22.76 -36.99 1.16
C LYS A 30 -22.79 -35.71 1.98
N ALA A 31 -22.99 -34.59 1.32
CA ALA A 31 -23.20 -33.32 1.97
C ALA A 31 -24.32 -32.53 1.30
N SER A 32 -24.97 -31.70 2.08
CA SER A 32 -25.88 -30.68 1.58
C SER A 32 -25.07 -29.43 1.28
N LEU A 33 -24.98 -29.01 0.01
CA LEU A 33 -24.30 -27.82 -0.45
C LEU A 33 -25.32 -26.69 -0.61
N THR A 34 -25.10 -25.56 0.02
CA THR A 34 -26.00 -24.39 -0.04
C THR A 34 -25.24 -23.17 -0.49
N LEU A 35 -25.68 -22.55 -1.57
CA LEU A 35 -25.22 -21.25 -2.05
C LEU A 35 -26.19 -20.18 -1.56
N SER A 36 -25.70 -19.15 -0.90
CA SER A 36 -26.49 -18.02 -0.40
C SER A 36 -25.95 -16.70 -0.93
N THR A 37 -26.81 -15.89 -1.53
CA THR A 37 -26.51 -14.53 -1.96
C THR A 37 -27.40 -13.58 -1.17
N GLU A 38 -26.84 -12.76 -0.30
CA GLU A 38 -27.58 -11.74 0.45
C GLU A 38 -27.58 -10.41 -0.29
N SER A 39 -28.73 -9.75 -0.35
CA SER A 39 -28.83 -8.38 -0.85
C SER A 39 -28.01 -7.45 0.06
N GLY A 40 -26.91 -6.90 -0.47
CA GLY A 40 -26.00 -6.00 0.25
C GLY A 40 -24.62 -6.59 0.59
N ARG A 41 -24.41 -7.92 0.47
CA ARG A 41 -23.07 -8.54 0.48
C ARG A 41 -22.55 -8.71 -0.94
N ARG A 42 -21.26 -8.39 -1.16
CA ARG A 42 -20.59 -8.64 -2.43
C ARG A 42 -20.29 -10.15 -2.54
N GLY A 43 -20.73 -10.76 -3.65
CA GLY A 43 -20.39 -12.13 -4.01
C GLY A 43 -21.33 -13.20 -3.44
N GLY A 44 -21.32 -13.48 -2.17
CA GLY A 44 -22.11 -14.55 -1.53
C GLY A 44 -21.26 -15.55 -0.74
N GLU A 45 -21.91 -16.60 -0.24
CA GLU A 45 -21.30 -17.61 0.61
C GLU A 45 -21.70 -19.02 0.17
N LEU A 46 -20.75 -19.92 0.13
CA LEU A 46 -20.99 -21.34 -0.08
C LEU A 46 -20.84 -22.08 1.24
N ARG A 47 -21.91 -22.76 1.69
CA ARG A 47 -21.93 -23.60 2.89
C ARG A 47 -22.14 -25.05 2.53
N TRP A 48 -21.54 -25.94 3.28
CA TRP A 48 -21.86 -27.37 3.16
C TRP A 48 -21.87 -28.04 4.52
N HIS A 49 -22.84 -28.94 4.64
CA HIS A 49 -23.09 -29.70 5.87
C HIS A 49 -22.82 -31.17 5.58
N ILE A 50 -21.89 -31.77 6.31
CA ILE A 50 -21.51 -33.15 6.16
C ILE A 50 -22.39 -34.00 7.14
N SER A 51 -23.18 -34.93 6.57
CA SER A 51 -23.98 -35.90 7.36
C SER A 51 -23.52 -37.31 7.05
N ASN A 52 -23.22 -38.10 8.09
CA ASN A 52 -23.05 -39.54 8.01
C ASN A 52 -24.02 -40.19 8.96
N ASP A 53 -24.83 -41.13 8.47
CA ASP A 53 -25.79 -41.94 9.26
C ASP A 53 -26.67 -41.09 10.19
N GLY A 54 -27.16 -39.96 9.73
CA GLY A 54 -28.05 -39.08 10.49
C GLY A 54 -27.38 -38.23 11.57
N LYS A 55 -26.05 -38.33 11.75
CA LYS A 55 -25.29 -37.47 12.67
C LYS A 55 -24.53 -36.38 11.89
N SER A 56 -24.75 -35.12 12.28
CA SER A 56 -23.98 -33.98 11.78
C SER A 56 -22.52 -34.13 12.17
N LYS A 57 -21.59 -34.10 11.17
CA LYS A 57 -20.15 -34.19 11.40
C LYS A 57 -19.46 -32.83 11.35
N GLY A 58 -20.17 -31.77 10.97
CA GLY A 58 -19.66 -30.40 10.91
C GLY A 58 -20.23 -29.62 9.73
N GLU A 59 -20.26 -28.32 9.92
CA GLU A 59 -20.59 -27.33 8.90
C GLU A 59 -19.32 -26.55 8.51
N ARG A 60 -19.18 -26.27 7.22
CA ARG A 60 -18.14 -25.36 6.71
C ARG A 60 -18.76 -24.35 5.78
N SER A 61 -18.15 -23.18 5.76
CA SER A 61 -18.52 -22.11 4.82
C SER A 61 -17.31 -21.42 4.24
N LEU A 62 -17.45 -20.91 3.02
CA LEU A 62 -16.49 -20.05 2.35
C LEU A 62 -17.22 -18.82 1.81
N ASP A 63 -16.73 -17.67 2.17
CA ASP A 63 -17.16 -16.39 1.62
C ASP A 63 -16.40 -16.14 0.31
N PHE A 64 -17.12 -15.82 -0.76
CA PHE A 64 -16.48 -15.67 -2.08
C PHE A 64 -15.51 -14.49 -2.14
N ASP A 65 -15.78 -13.41 -1.45
CA ASP A 65 -14.87 -12.27 -1.40
C ASP A 65 -13.62 -12.56 -0.56
N ARG A 66 -13.78 -13.25 0.59
CA ARG A 66 -12.72 -13.41 1.56
C ARG A 66 -11.88 -14.68 1.43
N ASP A 67 -12.44 -15.74 0.81
CA ASP A 67 -11.81 -17.06 0.90
C ASP A 67 -11.62 -17.75 -0.46
N VAL A 68 -12.35 -17.35 -1.50
CA VAL A 68 -12.37 -18.05 -2.78
C VAL A 68 -11.51 -17.34 -3.81
N LEU A 69 -10.67 -18.10 -4.52
CA LEU A 69 -9.92 -17.66 -5.68
C LEU A 69 -10.73 -17.80 -6.97
N GLY A 70 -11.25 -19.00 -7.23
CA GLY A 70 -11.96 -19.29 -8.47
C GLY A 70 -12.65 -20.64 -8.43
N VAL A 71 -13.35 -20.95 -9.51
CA VAL A 71 -14.07 -22.21 -9.71
C VAL A 71 -13.70 -22.82 -11.06
N GLU A 72 -13.65 -24.14 -11.11
CA GLU A 72 -13.43 -24.92 -12.33
C GLU A 72 -14.46 -26.05 -12.37
N VAL A 73 -15.09 -26.25 -13.53
CA VAL A 73 -16.07 -27.31 -13.75
C VAL A 73 -15.50 -28.29 -14.76
N LYS A 74 -15.51 -29.57 -14.39
CA LYS A 74 -15.12 -30.64 -15.29
C LYS A 74 -16.02 -31.86 -15.06
N ASP A 75 -16.70 -32.29 -16.11
CA ASP A 75 -17.66 -33.35 -16.04
C ASP A 75 -18.73 -33.05 -14.94
N LYS A 76 -18.94 -33.97 -14.03
CA LYS A 76 -19.85 -33.81 -12.90
C LYS A 76 -19.25 -33.09 -11.69
N ARG A 77 -18.01 -32.58 -11.81
CA ARG A 77 -17.24 -32.06 -10.68
C ARG A 77 -17.06 -30.55 -10.76
N ILE A 78 -17.32 -29.92 -9.61
CA ILE A 78 -17.02 -28.52 -9.36
C ILE A 78 -15.82 -28.48 -8.43
N LYS A 79 -14.73 -27.88 -8.88
CA LYS A 79 -13.53 -27.64 -8.08
C LYS A 79 -13.48 -26.19 -7.67
N LEU A 80 -13.70 -25.92 -6.39
CA LEU A 80 -13.59 -24.61 -5.79
C LEU A 80 -12.17 -24.40 -5.28
N LYS A 81 -11.50 -23.38 -5.78
CA LYS A 81 -10.13 -23.01 -5.43
C LYS A 81 -10.19 -21.94 -4.33
N ALA A 82 -9.72 -22.24 -3.13
CA ALA A 82 -9.79 -21.36 -1.98
C ALA A 82 -8.41 -20.96 -1.43
N PHE A 83 -8.35 -19.81 -0.79
CA PHE A 83 -7.22 -19.33 -0.01
C PHE A 83 -7.74 -18.87 1.35
N GLU A 84 -7.99 -19.83 2.22
CA GLU A 84 -8.73 -19.66 3.48
C GLU A 84 -7.81 -19.36 4.67
N VAL A 85 -8.35 -18.64 5.65
CA VAL A 85 -7.65 -18.40 6.93
C VAL A 85 -7.55 -19.71 7.71
N LEU A 86 -6.34 -20.06 8.14
CA LEU A 86 -6.12 -21.19 9.03
C LEU A 86 -6.76 -20.91 10.40
N GLN A 87 -7.72 -21.74 10.79
CA GLN A 87 -8.25 -21.76 12.15
C GLN A 87 -7.23 -22.45 13.05
N LYS A 88 -6.28 -21.69 13.61
CA LYS A 88 -5.44 -22.18 14.69
C LYS A 88 -6.27 -22.14 15.99
N GLU A 89 -6.50 -23.26 16.63
CA GLU A 89 -6.95 -23.32 18.03
C GLU A 89 -5.82 -22.75 18.90
N SER A 90 -5.83 -21.45 19.11
CA SER A 90 -4.85 -20.77 19.97
C SER A 90 -5.29 -20.95 21.42
N LEU A 91 -4.63 -21.82 22.15
CA LEU A 91 -4.70 -21.94 23.62
C LEU A 91 -4.05 -20.75 24.35
N PHE A 92 -3.45 -19.79 23.65
CA PHE A 92 -2.80 -18.62 24.22
C PHE A 92 -3.46 -17.32 23.76
N PHE A 93 -3.81 -16.49 24.70
CA PHE A 93 -4.39 -15.16 24.52
C PHE A 93 -3.47 -14.23 23.71
N GLY A 94 -3.75 -14.10 22.42
CA GLY A 94 -3.16 -13.12 21.52
C GLY A 94 -3.89 -13.18 20.18
N LYS A 95 -4.47 -12.06 19.75
CA LYS A 95 -5.04 -11.93 18.39
C LYS A 95 -3.89 -11.93 17.39
N GLY A 96 -3.34 -13.11 17.04
CA GLY A 96 -2.29 -13.25 16.04
C GLY A 96 -2.73 -12.78 14.64
N GLU A 97 -1.75 -12.54 13.79
CA GLU A 97 -1.98 -12.27 12.36
C GLU A 97 -2.63 -13.49 11.70
N LYS A 98 -3.51 -13.27 10.72
CA LYS A 98 -4.24 -14.32 10.02
C LYS A 98 -3.32 -14.97 8.98
N GLU A 99 -2.95 -16.21 9.21
CA GLU A 99 -2.27 -17.05 8.22
C GLU A 99 -3.28 -17.69 7.28
N ARG A 100 -3.02 -17.66 5.97
CA ARG A 100 -3.88 -18.28 4.95
C ARG A 100 -3.20 -19.47 4.30
N VAL A 101 -4.01 -20.41 3.84
CA VAL A 101 -3.55 -21.61 3.14
C VAL A 101 -4.36 -21.85 1.88
N ARG A 102 -3.67 -22.28 0.84
CA ARG A 102 -4.29 -22.74 -0.39
C ARG A 102 -4.96 -24.09 -0.19
N LYS A 103 -6.25 -24.18 -0.54
CA LYS A 103 -7.02 -25.42 -0.45
C LYS A 103 -8.04 -25.51 -1.58
N ASP A 104 -8.17 -26.69 -2.14
CA ASP A 104 -9.15 -26.97 -3.17
C ASP A 104 -10.23 -27.90 -2.60
N TYR A 105 -11.48 -27.61 -2.93
CA TYR A 105 -12.65 -28.43 -2.59
C TYR A 105 -13.28 -28.95 -3.86
N VAL A 106 -13.55 -30.26 -3.91
CA VAL A 106 -14.18 -30.89 -5.06
C VAL A 106 -15.57 -31.38 -4.63
N PHE A 107 -16.59 -30.86 -5.31
CA PHE A 107 -17.98 -31.27 -5.14
C PHE A 107 -18.42 -32.03 -6.37
N GLU A 108 -18.88 -33.28 -6.19
CA GLU A 108 -19.37 -34.12 -7.29
C GLU A 108 -20.91 -34.07 -7.27
N MET A 109 -21.47 -33.61 -8.37
CA MET A 109 -22.90 -33.48 -8.61
C MET A 109 -23.48 -34.77 -9.19
N GLU A 110 -24.78 -34.90 -9.15
CA GLU A 110 -25.50 -36.06 -9.73
C GLU A 110 -25.34 -36.10 -11.27
N THR A 111 -25.42 -34.94 -11.94
CA THR A 111 -25.32 -34.82 -13.40
C THR A 111 -24.36 -33.70 -13.82
N GLU A 112 -23.90 -33.73 -15.08
CA GLU A 112 -23.09 -32.67 -15.69
C GLU A 112 -23.84 -31.35 -15.81
N GLU A 113 -25.15 -31.43 -16.13
CA GLU A 113 -25.99 -30.22 -16.26
C GLU A 113 -26.04 -29.47 -14.92
N LYS A 114 -26.25 -30.21 -13.81
CA LYS A 114 -26.21 -29.64 -12.47
C LYS A 114 -24.86 -29.02 -12.13
N ALA A 115 -23.76 -29.73 -12.45
CA ALA A 115 -22.41 -29.20 -12.22
C ALA A 115 -22.17 -27.92 -13.02
N THR A 116 -22.60 -27.90 -14.29
CA THR A 116 -22.48 -26.73 -15.17
C THR A 116 -23.31 -25.56 -14.64
N LEU A 117 -24.55 -25.80 -14.23
CA LEU A 117 -25.43 -24.75 -13.67
C LEU A 117 -24.84 -24.14 -12.39
N TRP A 118 -24.46 -24.98 -11.44
CA TRP A 118 -23.86 -24.51 -10.18
C TRP A 118 -22.54 -23.79 -10.40
N GLY A 119 -21.68 -24.34 -11.28
CA GLY A 119 -20.41 -23.68 -11.62
C GLY A 119 -20.60 -22.30 -12.25
N ARG A 120 -21.61 -22.15 -13.13
CA ARG A 120 -21.98 -20.86 -13.71
C ARG A 120 -22.43 -19.90 -12.63
N THR A 121 -23.35 -20.29 -11.76
CA THR A 121 -23.87 -19.43 -10.67
C THR A 121 -22.73 -19.00 -9.74
N ILE A 122 -21.81 -19.92 -9.38
CA ILE A 122 -20.62 -19.57 -8.58
C ILE A 122 -19.72 -18.60 -9.34
N SER A 123 -19.49 -18.81 -10.64
CA SER A 123 -18.69 -17.88 -11.46
C SER A 123 -19.31 -16.49 -11.52
N GLU A 124 -20.61 -16.39 -11.69
CA GLU A 124 -21.37 -15.13 -11.69
C GLU A 124 -21.23 -14.39 -10.34
N CYS A 125 -21.28 -15.11 -9.23
CA CYS A 125 -21.01 -14.57 -7.89
C CYS A 125 -19.59 -14.01 -7.78
N ILE A 126 -18.58 -14.73 -8.27
CA ILE A 126 -17.18 -14.29 -8.26
C ILE A 126 -16.99 -13.08 -9.20
N GLU A 127 -17.58 -13.10 -10.39
CA GLU A 127 -17.51 -11.99 -11.35
C GLU A 127 -18.14 -10.71 -10.82
N SER A 128 -19.22 -10.82 -10.03
CA SER A 128 -19.87 -9.69 -9.39
C SER A 128 -18.98 -8.93 -8.40
N LEU A 129 -17.88 -9.53 -7.97
CA LEU A 129 -16.90 -8.90 -7.08
C LEU A 129 -16.05 -7.82 -7.78
N GLY A 130 -16.03 -7.79 -9.12
CA GLY A 130 -15.28 -6.79 -9.88
C GLY A 130 -13.76 -6.96 -9.75
N ARG A 131 -13.31 -8.22 -9.68
CA ARG A 131 -11.89 -8.57 -9.62
C ARG A 131 -11.16 -8.20 -10.91
N PRO A 132 -9.86 -7.87 -10.86
CA PRO A 132 -9.08 -7.64 -12.07
C PRO A 132 -9.06 -8.91 -12.94
N LYS A 133 -9.05 -8.73 -14.28
CA LYS A 133 -8.96 -9.81 -15.26
C LYS A 133 -7.60 -9.86 -15.93
N GLU A 134 -6.98 -8.69 -16.11
CA GLU A 134 -5.71 -8.51 -16.80
C GLU A 134 -4.75 -7.68 -15.94
N LEU A 135 -3.60 -8.23 -15.56
CA LEU A 135 -2.59 -7.52 -14.78
C LEU A 135 -1.26 -7.39 -15.53
N PHE A 136 -0.60 -6.26 -15.36
CA PHE A 136 0.80 -6.14 -15.72
C PHE A 136 1.66 -6.33 -14.45
N VAL A 137 2.59 -7.29 -14.47
CA VAL A 137 3.40 -7.63 -13.30
C VAL A 137 4.85 -7.23 -13.52
N ILE A 138 5.35 -6.32 -12.70
CA ILE A 138 6.76 -5.91 -12.69
C ILE A 138 7.47 -6.69 -11.61
N VAL A 139 8.55 -7.39 -11.95
CA VAL A 139 9.36 -8.17 -11.02
C VAL A 139 10.75 -7.58 -10.94
N ASN A 140 11.21 -7.26 -9.72
CA ASN A 140 12.58 -6.80 -9.51
C ASN A 140 13.49 -7.96 -9.08
N PRO A 141 14.41 -8.41 -9.94
CA PRO A 141 15.33 -9.51 -9.61
C PRO A 141 16.51 -9.07 -8.73
N PHE A 142 16.74 -7.75 -8.58
CA PHE A 142 17.92 -7.21 -7.89
C PHE A 142 17.64 -6.83 -6.43
N GLY A 143 16.37 -6.61 -6.07
CA GLY A 143 15.98 -6.10 -4.74
C GLY A 143 16.23 -7.12 -3.61
N GLY A 144 16.63 -6.62 -2.44
CA GLY A 144 16.75 -7.40 -1.21
C GLY A 144 17.60 -8.66 -1.34
N LYS A 145 17.02 -9.82 -1.08
CA LYS A 145 17.68 -11.13 -1.19
C LYS A 145 17.72 -11.68 -2.62
N ARG A 146 17.39 -10.88 -3.62
CA ARG A 146 17.28 -11.28 -5.05
C ARG A 146 16.28 -12.41 -5.28
N CYS A 147 15.17 -12.41 -4.55
CA CYS A 147 14.17 -13.47 -4.56
C CYS A 147 12.93 -13.13 -5.39
N GLY A 148 12.83 -11.93 -5.99
CA GLY A 148 11.66 -11.47 -6.75
C GLY A 148 11.12 -12.50 -7.76
N PRO A 149 11.93 -13.03 -8.69
CA PRO A 149 11.47 -14.04 -9.66
C PRO A 149 10.99 -15.34 -9.00
N LYS A 150 11.68 -15.77 -7.93
CA LYS A 150 11.29 -16.97 -7.17
C LYS A 150 9.98 -16.80 -6.43
N ILE A 151 9.75 -15.61 -5.85
CA ILE A 151 8.49 -15.24 -5.19
C ILE A 151 7.38 -15.24 -6.22
N PHE A 152 7.60 -14.61 -7.38
CA PHE A 152 6.63 -14.60 -8.46
C PHE A 152 6.21 -16.01 -8.88
N GLU A 153 7.15 -16.90 -9.21
CA GLU A 153 6.85 -18.26 -9.67
C GLU A 153 6.21 -19.15 -8.59
N LYS A 154 6.58 -19.00 -7.31
CA LYS A 154 6.12 -19.90 -6.25
C LYS A 154 4.89 -19.43 -5.49
N GLU A 155 4.69 -18.11 -5.36
CA GLU A 155 3.65 -17.54 -4.51
C GLU A 155 2.62 -16.72 -5.28
N VAL A 156 3.06 -15.91 -6.27
CA VAL A 156 2.19 -14.98 -6.99
C VAL A 156 1.44 -15.66 -8.11
N LYS A 157 2.17 -16.23 -9.07
CA LYS A 157 1.64 -16.86 -10.28
C LYS A 157 0.59 -17.94 -9.99
N PRO A 158 0.81 -18.89 -9.04
CA PRO A 158 -0.20 -19.91 -8.76
C PRO A 158 -1.52 -19.36 -8.21
N LEU A 159 -1.49 -18.21 -7.51
CA LEU A 159 -2.69 -17.56 -7.01
C LEU A 159 -3.44 -16.82 -8.11
N LEU A 160 -2.72 -16.10 -8.99
CA LEU A 160 -3.31 -15.43 -10.15
C LEU A 160 -3.97 -16.44 -11.10
N GLU A 161 -3.27 -17.54 -11.45
CA GLU A 161 -3.80 -18.62 -12.27
C GLU A 161 -5.02 -19.28 -11.63
N ALA A 162 -4.98 -19.50 -10.32
CA ALA A 162 -6.11 -20.07 -9.60
C ALA A 162 -7.34 -19.16 -9.59
N ALA A 163 -7.13 -17.86 -9.61
CA ALA A 163 -8.17 -16.85 -9.68
C ALA A 163 -8.65 -16.56 -11.12
N GLY A 164 -8.03 -17.18 -12.13
CA GLY A 164 -8.34 -16.94 -13.55
C GLY A 164 -7.93 -15.55 -14.04
N ILE A 165 -6.93 -14.95 -13.40
CA ILE A 165 -6.40 -13.63 -13.79
C ILE A 165 -5.28 -13.83 -14.79
N ASN A 166 -5.41 -13.24 -15.97
CA ASN A 166 -4.35 -13.19 -16.95
C ASN A 166 -3.31 -12.15 -16.54
N PHE A 167 -2.06 -12.37 -16.92
CA PHE A 167 -1.01 -11.43 -16.62
C PHE A 167 0.09 -11.43 -17.66
N LYS A 168 0.72 -10.27 -17.83
CA LYS A 168 1.99 -10.12 -18.54
C LYS A 168 3.06 -9.74 -17.53
N MET A 169 4.11 -10.55 -17.41
CA MET A 169 5.23 -10.31 -16.50
C MET A 169 6.42 -9.71 -17.25
N GLN A 170 7.08 -8.74 -16.59
CA GLN A 170 8.34 -8.17 -17.06
C GLN A 170 9.29 -7.94 -15.88
N GLU A 171 10.53 -8.42 -16.02
CA GLU A 171 11.60 -8.14 -15.05
C GLU A 171 12.24 -6.78 -15.32
N THR A 172 12.59 -6.08 -14.23
CA THR A 172 13.46 -4.90 -14.33
C THR A 172 14.90 -5.32 -14.65
N ARG A 173 15.64 -4.47 -15.35
CA ARG A 173 17.03 -4.77 -15.78
C ARG A 173 18.06 -3.88 -15.10
N TYR A 174 17.66 -2.69 -14.66
CA TYR A 174 18.52 -1.65 -14.05
C TYR A 174 17.64 -0.73 -13.19
N GLY A 175 18.25 0.13 -12.40
CA GLY A 175 17.54 1.17 -11.64
C GLY A 175 16.78 2.12 -12.58
N MET A 176 15.60 2.58 -12.17
CA MET A 176 14.67 3.39 -12.96
C MET A 176 14.00 2.69 -14.15
N HIS A 177 14.26 1.39 -14.39
CA HIS A 177 13.62 0.66 -15.50
C HIS A 177 12.10 0.51 -15.29
N ALA A 178 11.63 0.38 -14.05
CA ALA A 178 10.19 0.32 -13.76
C ALA A 178 9.47 1.64 -14.11
N LYS A 179 10.16 2.78 -13.96
CA LYS A 179 9.66 4.09 -14.40
C LYS A 179 9.48 4.15 -15.93
N GLU A 180 10.47 3.66 -16.69
CA GLU A 180 10.39 3.62 -18.14
C GLU A 180 9.27 2.68 -18.63
N ILE A 181 9.13 1.50 -17.99
CA ILE A 181 8.03 0.56 -18.26
C ILE A 181 6.69 1.24 -18.04
N ALA A 182 6.46 1.86 -16.88
CA ALA A 182 5.20 2.52 -16.54
C ALA A 182 4.89 3.70 -17.47
N TYR A 183 5.92 4.46 -17.86
CA TYR A 183 5.79 5.56 -18.82
C TYR A 183 5.31 5.08 -20.19
N SER A 184 5.84 3.96 -20.71
CA SER A 184 5.56 3.46 -22.06
C SER A 184 4.45 2.43 -22.15
N LEU A 185 3.92 1.95 -21.00
CA LEU A 185 2.91 0.90 -20.98
C LEU A 185 1.58 1.36 -21.57
N ASP A 186 0.98 0.53 -22.42
CA ASP A 186 -0.40 0.70 -22.87
C ASP A 186 -1.35 0.28 -21.73
N LEU A 187 -1.77 1.27 -20.95
CA LEU A 187 -2.58 1.06 -19.74
C LEU A 187 -3.99 0.53 -20.06
N SER A 188 -4.49 0.77 -21.27
CA SER A 188 -5.85 0.33 -21.67
C SER A 188 -6.04 -1.19 -21.67
N LYS A 189 -4.93 -1.94 -21.64
CA LYS A 189 -4.92 -3.41 -21.67
C LYS A 189 -4.96 -4.06 -20.30
N TYR A 190 -4.87 -3.29 -19.23
CA TYR A 190 -4.69 -3.84 -17.89
C TYR A 190 -5.63 -3.18 -16.87
N ASP A 191 -6.08 -3.97 -15.91
CA ASP A 191 -6.89 -3.52 -14.78
C ASP A 191 -6.03 -3.00 -13.60
N GLY A 192 -4.72 -3.23 -13.67
CA GLY A 192 -3.76 -2.80 -12.65
C GLY A 192 -2.32 -3.21 -12.94
N ILE A 193 -1.40 -2.62 -12.20
CA ILE A 193 0.03 -2.95 -12.22
C ILE A 193 0.40 -3.54 -10.87
N ALA A 194 0.98 -4.76 -10.84
CA ALA A 194 1.48 -5.39 -9.62
C ALA A 194 3.01 -5.38 -9.59
N CYS A 195 3.61 -4.99 -8.48
CA CYS A 195 5.06 -4.93 -8.29
C CYS A 195 5.52 -5.99 -7.30
N VAL A 196 6.31 -6.97 -7.75
CA VAL A 196 7.02 -7.93 -6.89
C VAL A 196 8.41 -7.37 -6.61
N SER A 197 8.52 -6.58 -5.53
CA SER A 197 9.70 -5.73 -5.33
C SER A 197 9.78 -5.17 -3.90
N GLY A 198 10.70 -4.23 -3.68
CA GLY A 198 10.69 -3.28 -2.57
C GLY A 198 9.89 -2.02 -2.91
N ASP A 199 9.69 -1.14 -1.93
CA ASP A 199 8.91 0.09 -2.08
C ASP A 199 9.50 1.04 -3.15
N GLY A 200 10.82 1.07 -3.35
CA GLY A 200 11.48 1.92 -4.35
C GLY A 200 10.98 1.69 -5.79
N VAL A 201 10.68 0.44 -6.19
CA VAL A 201 10.12 0.16 -7.52
C VAL A 201 8.69 0.71 -7.66
N VAL A 202 7.91 0.72 -6.58
CA VAL A 202 6.57 1.33 -6.59
C VAL A 202 6.67 2.83 -6.85
N VAL A 203 7.65 3.49 -6.22
CA VAL A 203 7.97 4.92 -6.47
C VAL A 203 8.40 5.14 -7.92
N GLU A 204 9.24 4.27 -8.48
CA GLU A 204 9.59 4.33 -9.91
C GLU A 204 8.35 4.26 -10.80
N VAL A 205 7.41 3.33 -10.52
CA VAL A 205 6.16 3.18 -11.29
C VAL A 205 5.31 4.43 -11.18
N VAL A 206 5.08 4.96 -9.97
CA VAL A 206 4.32 6.21 -9.76
C VAL A 206 4.94 7.36 -10.54
N ASN A 207 6.26 7.54 -10.47
CA ASN A 207 6.97 8.57 -11.23
C ASN A 207 6.87 8.37 -12.76
N GLY A 208 6.80 7.12 -13.23
CA GLY A 208 6.57 6.79 -14.64
C GLY A 208 5.19 7.22 -15.10
N LEU A 209 4.15 6.89 -14.32
CA LEU A 209 2.76 7.27 -14.60
C LEU A 209 2.56 8.80 -14.57
N LEU A 210 3.14 9.48 -13.58
CA LEU A 210 3.04 10.94 -13.44
C LEU A 210 3.78 11.72 -14.53
N LYS A 211 4.78 11.12 -15.17
CA LYS A 211 5.53 11.75 -16.27
C LYS A 211 4.76 11.74 -17.60
N ARG A 212 3.72 10.93 -17.77
CA ARG A 212 2.95 10.77 -19.00
C ARG A 212 2.17 12.04 -19.35
N GLU A 213 1.81 12.20 -20.61
CA GLU A 213 0.89 13.25 -21.07
C GLU A 213 -0.53 13.03 -20.47
N ASP A 214 -0.96 11.77 -20.44
CA ASP A 214 -2.25 11.33 -19.87
C ASP A 214 -2.17 11.05 -18.35
N TRP A 215 -1.23 11.64 -17.63
CA TRP A 215 -0.91 11.33 -16.23
C TRP A 215 -2.12 11.35 -15.29
N LYS A 216 -3.10 12.25 -15.51
CA LYS A 216 -4.31 12.32 -14.67
C LYS A 216 -5.13 11.03 -14.72
N GLN A 217 -5.17 10.37 -15.88
CA GLN A 217 -5.80 9.07 -16.04
C GLN A 217 -4.85 7.97 -15.62
N ALA A 218 -3.59 8.06 -16.01
CA ALA A 218 -2.59 7.04 -15.73
C ALA A 218 -2.40 6.79 -14.23
N ILE A 219 -2.37 7.84 -13.39
CA ILE A 219 -2.16 7.71 -11.94
C ILE A 219 -3.34 7.03 -11.21
N THR A 220 -4.52 6.96 -11.83
CA THR A 220 -5.65 6.22 -11.27
C THR A 220 -5.54 4.71 -11.48
N MET A 221 -4.54 4.24 -12.26
CA MET A 221 -4.26 2.82 -12.45
C MET A 221 -3.95 2.17 -11.11
N PRO A 222 -4.71 1.14 -10.68
CA PRO A 222 -4.49 0.52 -9.38
C PRO A 222 -3.12 -0.17 -9.30
N LEU A 223 -2.37 0.11 -8.23
CA LEU A 223 -1.07 -0.48 -7.96
C LEU A 223 -1.18 -1.59 -6.91
N GLY A 224 -0.66 -2.76 -7.21
CA GLY A 224 -0.53 -3.88 -6.30
C GLY A 224 0.90 -3.98 -5.78
N ILE A 225 1.07 -4.15 -4.48
CA ILE A 225 2.39 -4.18 -3.84
C ILE A 225 2.61 -5.54 -3.22
N ILE A 226 3.53 -6.31 -3.78
CA ILE A 226 3.88 -7.66 -3.34
C ILE A 226 5.31 -7.64 -2.79
N PRO A 227 5.51 -7.97 -1.51
CA PRO A 227 6.80 -7.84 -0.87
C PRO A 227 7.83 -8.82 -1.46
N GLY A 228 8.87 -8.27 -2.06
CA GLY A 228 9.99 -9.01 -2.67
C GLY A 228 11.36 -8.37 -2.44
N GLY A 229 11.41 -7.24 -1.74
CA GLY A 229 12.62 -6.48 -1.42
C GLY A 229 13.00 -6.53 0.06
N THR A 230 13.98 -5.71 0.44
CA THR A 230 14.42 -5.53 1.84
C THR A 230 13.48 -4.58 2.60
N GLY A 231 13.10 -3.46 1.98
CA GLY A 231 12.13 -2.49 2.47
C GLY A 231 10.77 -2.74 1.80
N ASN A 232 9.76 -3.06 2.58
CA ASN A 232 8.38 -3.28 2.12
C ASN A 232 7.40 -2.74 3.16
N GLY A 233 7.59 -1.49 3.56
CA GLY A 233 6.76 -0.80 4.54
C GLY A 233 5.32 -0.65 4.06
N MET A 234 5.13 -0.35 2.79
CA MET A 234 3.82 -0.21 2.18
C MET A 234 3.02 -1.52 2.23
N ALA A 235 3.62 -2.64 1.78
CA ALA A 235 2.97 -3.96 1.84
C ALA A 235 2.66 -4.37 3.28
N LYS A 236 3.59 -4.12 4.23
CA LYS A 236 3.35 -4.38 5.66
C LYS A 236 2.21 -3.52 6.20
N SER A 237 2.16 -2.24 5.84
CA SER A 237 1.09 -1.33 6.27
C SER A 237 -0.28 -1.78 5.80
N LEU A 238 -0.39 -2.19 4.51
CA LEU A 238 -1.65 -2.69 3.94
C LEU A 238 -2.14 -3.96 4.65
N LEU A 239 -1.29 -4.97 4.79
CA LEU A 239 -1.67 -6.25 5.41
C LEU A 239 -1.95 -6.11 6.91
N HIS A 240 -1.14 -5.31 7.61
CA HIS A 240 -1.31 -5.05 9.04
C HIS A 240 -2.65 -4.36 9.35
N SER A 241 -3.14 -3.45 8.48
CA SER A 241 -4.40 -2.74 8.67
C SER A 241 -5.60 -3.66 8.86
N VAL A 242 -5.56 -4.87 8.25
CA VAL A 242 -6.60 -5.90 8.34
C VAL A 242 -6.16 -7.13 9.13
N ARG A 243 -4.99 -7.06 9.79
CA ARG A 243 -4.39 -8.15 10.58
C ARG A 243 -4.09 -9.42 9.77
N GLU A 244 -3.77 -9.26 8.52
CA GLU A 244 -3.27 -10.35 7.69
C GLU A 244 -1.75 -10.51 7.87
N GLU A 245 -1.28 -11.76 7.83
CA GLU A 245 0.16 -12.05 7.90
C GLU A 245 0.91 -11.39 6.75
N TYR A 246 2.09 -10.83 7.06
CA TYR A 246 2.97 -10.23 6.07
C TYR A 246 3.61 -11.31 5.20
N SER A 247 3.03 -11.51 4.01
CA SER A 247 3.51 -12.47 3.01
C SER A 247 3.19 -12.02 1.59
N ALA A 248 3.96 -12.54 0.62
CA ALA A 248 3.70 -12.28 -0.81
C ALA A 248 2.36 -12.90 -1.24
N SER A 249 1.99 -14.05 -0.69
CA SER A 249 0.74 -14.72 -0.97
C SER A 249 -0.47 -13.91 -0.51
N ASN A 250 -0.45 -13.36 0.72
CA ASN A 250 -1.54 -12.51 1.23
C ASN A 250 -1.65 -11.19 0.46
N ALA A 251 -0.50 -10.58 0.10
CA ALA A 251 -0.48 -9.38 -0.73
C ALA A 251 -1.05 -9.66 -2.14
N THR A 252 -0.70 -10.79 -2.73
CA THR A 252 -1.28 -11.22 -4.02
C THR A 252 -2.79 -11.44 -3.91
N PHE A 253 -3.24 -12.05 -2.83
CA PHE A 253 -4.68 -12.27 -2.62
C PHE A 253 -5.45 -10.95 -2.44
N ALA A 254 -4.86 -9.95 -1.78
CA ALA A 254 -5.45 -8.61 -1.72
C ALA A 254 -5.66 -8.00 -3.12
N ILE A 255 -4.71 -8.20 -4.04
CA ILE A 255 -4.84 -7.78 -5.44
C ILE A 255 -5.94 -8.59 -6.14
N VAL A 256 -5.99 -9.91 -5.97
CA VAL A 256 -7.03 -10.79 -6.53
C VAL A 256 -8.43 -10.34 -6.12
N ARG A 257 -8.62 -9.91 -4.89
CA ARG A 257 -9.92 -9.39 -4.40
C ARG A 257 -10.36 -8.11 -5.10
N GLY A 258 -9.44 -7.34 -5.65
CA GLY A 258 -9.72 -6.17 -6.49
C GLY A 258 -10.23 -4.94 -5.75
N CYS A 259 -10.20 -4.93 -4.40
CA CYS A 259 -10.58 -3.76 -3.63
C CYS A 259 -9.56 -2.66 -3.80
N LYS A 260 -10.02 -1.41 -3.86
CA LYS A 260 -9.18 -0.25 -4.17
C LYS A 260 -9.29 0.78 -3.05
N CYS A 261 -8.17 1.41 -2.72
CA CYS A 261 -8.13 2.55 -1.81
C CYS A 261 -7.23 3.66 -2.37
N PRO A 262 -7.50 4.93 -2.00
CA PRO A 262 -6.65 6.03 -2.39
C PRO A 262 -5.32 5.98 -1.63
N LEU A 263 -4.28 6.56 -2.25
CA LEU A 263 -2.96 6.76 -1.67
C LEU A 263 -2.55 8.21 -1.85
N ASP A 264 -2.12 8.85 -0.78
CA ASP A 264 -1.50 10.16 -0.82
C ASP A 264 -0.12 10.08 -1.49
N VAL A 265 0.20 11.06 -2.31
CA VAL A 265 1.51 11.17 -2.95
C VAL A 265 2.17 12.45 -2.47
N ALA A 266 3.37 12.32 -1.89
CA ALA A 266 4.17 13.46 -1.50
C ALA A 266 5.12 13.86 -2.62
N SER A 267 5.03 15.12 -3.06
CA SER A 267 6.01 15.73 -3.95
C SER A 267 7.17 16.28 -3.13
N VAL A 268 8.39 15.93 -3.50
CA VAL A 268 9.60 16.46 -2.88
C VAL A 268 10.38 17.24 -3.92
N VAL A 269 10.67 18.50 -3.64
CA VAL A 269 11.32 19.41 -4.58
C VAL A 269 12.51 20.11 -3.93
N GLN A 270 13.62 20.12 -4.64
CA GLN A 270 14.79 20.91 -4.32
C GLN A 270 15.44 21.38 -5.64
N GLY A 271 15.18 22.62 -6.05
CA GLY A 271 15.62 23.05 -7.37
C GLY A 271 15.18 22.04 -8.45
N ASP A 272 16.12 21.49 -9.20
CA ASP A 272 15.86 20.55 -10.30
C ASP A 272 15.93 19.06 -9.91
N LYS A 273 16.12 18.71 -8.63
CA LYS A 273 16.39 17.33 -8.19
C LYS A 273 15.47 16.85 -7.07
N SER A 274 15.16 15.55 -7.02
CA SER A 274 14.28 14.93 -6.04
C SER A 274 14.79 13.59 -5.50
N LEU A 275 14.81 13.41 -4.15
CA LEU A 275 14.96 12.13 -3.38
C LEU A 275 15.46 12.28 -1.92
N LEU A 276 15.16 11.37 -0.89
CA LEU A 276 15.48 11.62 0.54
C LEU A 276 15.76 10.41 1.47
N ARG A 277 16.77 10.43 2.38
CA ARG A 277 17.01 9.53 3.56
C ARG A 277 17.71 10.18 4.74
N ILE A 278 17.36 9.86 6.02
CA ILE A 278 18.10 10.33 7.21
C ILE A 278 18.46 9.17 8.14
N PHE A 279 19.75 8.90 8.37
CA PHE A 279 20.24 8.02 9.42
C PHE A 279 21.54 8.52 10.07
N GLY A 280 21.59 8.57 11.42
CA GLY A 280 22.81 8.80 12.18
C GLY A 280 22.54 9.04 13.67
N LEU A 281 23.34 8.41 14.57
CA LEU A 281 23.32 8.62 16.02
C LEU A 281 24.00 9.93 16.45
N ARG A 282 24.05 10.94 15.60
CA ARG A 282 24.70 12.23 15.80
C ARG A 282 23.63 13.31 15.81
N LYS A 283 23.90 14.44 16.47
CA LYS A 283 23.01 15.58 16.44
C LYS A 283 23.41 16.50 15.30
N TYR A 284 22.44 17.00 14.60
CA TYR A 284 22.61 17.94 13.49
C TYR A 284 21.77 19.19 13.75
N ASP A 285 22.37 20.35 13.57
CA ASP A 285 21.61 21.58 13.49
C ASP A 285 20.72 21.54 12.25
N GLY A 286 19.64 22.29 12.30
CA GLY A 286 18.72 22.33 11.18
C GLY A 286 17.41 23.00 11.58
N LYS A 287 16.55 23.24 10.60
CA LYS A 287 15.25 23.86 10.80
C LYS A 287 14.19 23.13 10.00
N ILE A 288 13.06 22.91 10.65
CA ILE A 288 11.87 22.37 10.00
C ILE A 288 10.81 23.47 10.05
N GLN A 289 10.34 23.90 8.88
CA GLN A 289 9.14 24.72 8.75
C GLN A 289 8.02 23.83 8.24
N PHE A 290 6.80 24.00 8.76
CA PHE A 290 5.70 23.10 8.37
C PHE A 290 4.34 23.81 8.50
N VAL A 291 3.37 23.29 7.76
CA VAL A 291 1.95 23.61 7.91
C VAL A 291 1.31 22.48 8.71
N PRO A 292 0.89 22.69 9.95
CA PRO A 292 0.28 21.64 10.76
C PRO A 292 -1.04 21.17 10.18
N ALA A 293 -1.37 19.92 10.38
CA ALA A 293 -2.72 19.40 10.19
C ALA A 293 -3.63 19.87 11.35
N LEU A 294 -4.94 19.72 11.18
CA LEU A 294 -5.93 20.05 12.20
C LEU A 294 -5.66 19.30 13.51
N GLY A 295 -5.59 20.01 14.62
CA GLY A 295 -5.29 19.48 15.94
C GLY A 295 -3.80 19.47 16.31
N TYR A 296 -2.92 19.98 15.44
CA TYR A 296 -1.49 20.08 15.66
C TYR A 296 -0.98 21.54 15.59
N GLU A 297 -1.86 22.52 15.63
CA GLU A 297 -1.57 23.94 15.45
C GLU A 297 -0.74 24.53 16.59
N GLU A 298 -0.70 23.88 17.75
CA GLU A 298 0.09 24.32 18.91
C GLU A 298 1.57 23.93 18.83
N PHE A 299 1.92 22.99 17.94
CA PHE A 299 3.30 22.56 17.79
C PHE A 299 4.16 23.58 17.05
N GLY A 300 5.41 23.74 17.51
CA GLY A 300 6.36 24.69 16.95
C GLY A 300 6.02 26.15 17.27
N GLU A 301 6.82 27.06 16.74
CA GLU A 301 6.66 28.50 16.88
C GLU A 301 6.10 29.14 15.61
N PRO A 302 5.24 30.17 15.70
CA PRO A 302 4.79 30.93 14.53
C PRO A 302 5.97 31.57 13.81
N ILE A 303 5.91 31.64 12.47
CA ILE A 303 6.93 32.35 11.70
C ILE A 303 6.74 33.86 11.88
N GLY A 304 7.65 34.50 12.65
CA GLY A 304 7.76 35.96 12.73
C GLY A 304 8.56 36.54 11.57
N GLU A 305 8.56 37.87 11.42
CA GLU A 305 9.28 38.56 10.32
C GLU A 305 10.78 38.23 10.25
N SER A 306 11.42 38.00 11.41
CA SER A 306 12.83 37.62 11.52
C SER A 306 13.14 36.20 11.01
N ASN A 307 12.14 35.35 10.93
CA ASN A 307 12.22 33.97 10.53
C ASN A 307 11.66 33.69 9.13
N LYS A 308 11.28 34.77 8.42
CA LYS A 308 10.84 34.65 7.03
C LYS A 308 11.97 34.12 6.16
N TRP A 309 11.63 33.20 5.29
CA TRP A 309 12.50 32.69 4.25
C TRP A 309 12.92 33.88 3.34
N LYS A 310 14.21 34.11 3.19
CA LYS A 310 14.75 35.13 2.29
C LYS A 310 15.17 34.62 0.91
N GLY A 311 14.96 33.32 0.66
CA GLY A 311 15.17 32.73 -0.65
C GLY A 311 13.99 32.99 -1.57
N GLU A 312 14.24 33.14 -2.86
CA GLU A 312 13.20 33.23 -3.88
C GLU A 312 12.23 32.05 -3.71
N THR A 313 10.94 32.32 -3.72
CA THR A 313 9.93 31.30 -3.87
C THR A 313 10.16 30.72 -5.27
N VAL A 314 10.87 29.59 -5.35
CA VAL A 314 10.94 28.84 -6.60
C VAL A 314 9.51 28.43 -6.91
N ILE A 315 8.85 29.20 -7.77
CA ILE A 315 7.58 28.82 -8.33
C ILE A 315 7.86 27.52 -9.06
N LEU A 316 7.13 26.47 -8.75
CA LEU A 316 7.28 25.14 -9.34
C LEU A 316 7.31 25.12 -10.88
N GLN A 317 6.96 26.23 -11.52
CA GLN A 317 7.07 26.45 -12.96
C GLN A 317 8.53 26.50 -13.47
N ASP A 318 9.51 26.91 -12.63
CA ASP A 318 10.90 27.09 -13.04
C ASP A 318 11.80 25.91 -12.67
N ALA A 319 11.36 25.04 -11.74
CA ALA A 319 12.13 23.87 -11.31
C ALA A 319 12.28 22.76 -12.38
N PHE A 320 11.53 22.87 -13.45
CA PHE A 320 11.65 21.97 -14.62
C PHE A 320 12.33 22.69 -15.78
N GLY A 321 13.60 23.02 -15.58
CA GLY A 321 14.58 23.62 -16.45
C GLY A 321 14.15 23.89 -17.87
N ASN A 322 14.24 25.15 -18.25
CA ASN A 322 14.12 25.66 -19.63
C ASN A 322 15.31 25.19 -20.50
N SER A 323 15.42 23.86 -20.70
CA SER A 323 16.32 23.29 -21.69
C SER A 323 15.52 23.03 -22.98
N GLY A 324 15.48 24.07 -23.84
CA GLY A 324 15.23 23.94 -25.28
C GLY A 324 13.92 23.25 -25.69
N GLY A 325 12.81 23.98 -25.77
CA GLY A 325 11.90 23.84 -26.92
C GLY A 325 11.02 22.62 -27.03
N SER A 326 10.58 21.95 -25.89
CA SER A 326 9.39 21.07 -25.92
C SER A 326 8.53 21.36 -24.70
N GLU A 327 7.22 21.51 -24.90
CA GLU A 327 6.26 21.62 -23.80
C GLU A 327 6.43 20.39 -22.88
N MET A 328 6.81 20.64 -21.62
CA MET A 328 6.96 19.55 -20.64
C MET A 328 5.59 19.08 -20.23
N HIS A 329 5.18 17.93 -20.76
CA HIS A 329 3.98 17.21 -20.37
C HIS A 329 4.21 16.50 -19.01
N GLY A 330 3.13 16.21 -18.27
CA GLY A 330 3.16 15.45 -17.03
C GLY A 330 2.81 16.27 -15.78
N TYR A 331 2.84 15.59 -14.63
CA TYR A 331 2.59 16.18 -13.32
C TYR A 331 3.77 17.08 -12.88
N LYS A 332 3.43 18.29 -12.45
CA LYS A 332 4.43 19.33 -12.07
C LYS A 332 4.58 19.51 -10.55
N GLY A 333 4.13 18.56 -9.75
CA GLY A 333 4.09 18.67 -8.29
C GLY A 333 2.77 19.28 -7.78
N SER A 334 2.58 19.25 -6.45
CA SER A 334 1.39 19.80 -5.81
C SER A 334 1.28 21.30 -6.02
N SER A 335 0.14 21.74 -6.55
CA SER A 335 -0.20 23.17 -6.72
C SER A 335 -0.77 23.80 -5.44
N THR A 336 -0.91 23.05 -4.36
CA THR A 336 -1.47 23.55 -3.10
C THR A 336 -0.57 24.63 -2.51
N GLU A 337 -1.11 25.83 -2.31
CA GLU A 337 -0.44 26.93 -1.63
C GLU A 337 -0.99 27.10 -0.22
N PHE A 338 -0.14 27.49 0.70
CA PHE A 338 -0.49 27.74 2.07
C PHE A 338 -0.11 29.17 2.46
N GLU A 339 -1.04 29.87 3.14
CA GLU A 339 -0.78 31.20 3.69
C GLU A 339 0.43 31.18 4.62
N GLU A 340 1.27 32.22 4.57
CA GLU A 340 2.45 32.34 5.45
C GLU A 340 2.11 32.22 6.93
N SER A 341 0.97 32.75 7.33
CA SER A 341 0.45 32.72 8.71
C SER A 341 0.23 31.32 9.26
N LYS A 342 0.07 30.32 8.38
CA LYS A 342 -0.15 28.92 8.75
C LYS A 342 1.15 28.16 8.96
N TRP A 343 2.28 28.71 8.55
CA TRP A 343 3.56 28.07 8.72
C TRP A 343 4.08 28.24 10.14
N ARG A 344 4.64 27.17 10.66
CA ARG A 344 5.31 27.11 11.96
C ARG A 344 6.72 26.53 11.77
N PHE A 345 7.57 26.67 12.79
CA PHE A 345 8.90 26.11 12.71
C PHE A 345 9.35 25.44 14.01
N ILE A 346 10.28 24.52 13.87
CA ILE A 346 11.00 23.85 14.95
C ILE A 346 12.48 23.88 14.60
N ASN A 347 13.31 24.43 15.51
CA ASN A 347 14.76 24.40 15.38
C ASN A 347 15.36 23.15 16.01
N GLY A 348 16.47 22.66 15.44
CA GLY A 348 17.32 21.63 15.99
C GLY A 348 17.94 22.01 17.34
N PRO A 349 18.93 21.26 17.77
CA PRO A 349 19.51 20.14 17.06
C PRO A 349 18.61 18.89 17.04
N PHE A 350 18.72 18.13 15.96
CA PHE A 350 17.97 16.88 15.76
C PHE A 350 18.89 15.67 15.82
N VAL A 351 18.46 14.60 16.48
CA VAL A 351 19.05 13.26 16.39
C VAL A 351 18.54 12.55 15.14
N THR A 352 17.21 12.63 14.93
CA THR A 352 16.57 12.10 13.75
C THR A 352 15.24 12.83 13.48
N VAL A 353 14.88 12.86 12.21
CA VAL A 353 13.58 13.33 11.71
C VAL A 353 13.08 12.29 10.73
N TRP A 354 11.96 11.65 11.03
CA TRP A 354 11.27 10.75 10.11
C TRP A 354 10.03 11.43 9.57
N ILE A 355 9.84 11.32 8.27
CA ILE A 355 8.68 11.82 7.55
C ILE A 355 8.05 10.61 6.88
N GLN A 356 6.81 10.30 7.23
CA GLN A 356 6.15 9.06 6.82
C GLN A 356 4.78 9.33 6.23
N ASN A 357 4.42 8.57 5.22
CA ASN A 357 3.09 8.54 4.62
C ASN A 357 2.31 7.26 4.99
N VAL A 358 2.99 6.30 5.61
CA VAL A 358 2.42 5.02 6.03
C VAL A 358 3.02 4.58 7.37
N PRO A 359 2.34 3.72 8.15
CA PRO A 359 2.81 3.34 9.48
C PRO A 359 4.17 2.64 9.50
N TRP A 360 4.43 1.77 8.54
CA TRP A 360 5.60 0.91 8.52
C TRP A 360 6.64 1.36 7.49
N ALA A 361 7.90 1.42 7.88
CA ALA A 361 9.03 1.61 6.97
C ALA A 361 9.63 0.28 6.50
N SER A 362 9.41 -0.80 7.26
CA SER A 362 9.77 -2.17 6.91
C SER A 362 8.91 -3.15 7.70
N LYS A 363 9.12 -4.45 7.53
CA LYS A 363 8.37 -5.49 8.26
C LYS A 363 8.48 -5.40 9.79
N ASP A 364 9.56 -4.81 10.31
CA ASP A 364 9.90 -4.77 11.74
C ASP A 364 10.05 -3.35 12.30
N ILE A 365 9.78 -2.29 11.49
CA ILE A 365 9.99 -0.89 11.88
C ILE A 365 8.73 -0.09 11.58
N MET A 366 8.06 0.39 12.63
CA MET A 366 6.82 1.19 12.58
C MET A 366 7.07 2.59 13.16
N PRO A 367 7.66 3.52 12.39
CA PRO A 367 8.00 4.85 12.87
C PRO A 367 6.78 5.74 13.11
N ALA A 368 5.69 5.55 12.35
CA ALA A 368 4.54 6.43 12.38
C ALA A 368 3.22 5.66 12.57
N PRO A 369 2.94 5.13 13.78
CA PRO A 369 1.78 4.25 14.02
C PRO A 369 0.41 4.89 13.74
N GLN A 370 0.32 6.23 13.64
CA GLN A 370 -0.92 6.95 13.35
C GLN A 370 -1.04 7.37 11.88
N ALA A 371 -0.05 7.06 11.03
CA ALA A 371 -0.08 7.40 9.61
C ALA A 371 -1.21 6.64 8.89
N LYS A 372 -1.79 7.30 7.88
CA LYS A 372 -2.88 6.75 7.06
C LYS A 372 -2.54 6.91 5.59
N PHE A 373 -3.06 6.02 4.75
CA PHE A 373 -2.79 6.01 3.31
C PHE A 373 -3.32 7.24 2.57
N SER A 374 -4.38 7.87 3.10
CA SER A 374 -5.03 9.01 2.46
C SER A 374 -5.75 9.84 3.51
N ASP A 375 -5.03 10.74 4.18
CA ASP A 375 -5.57 11.77 5.07
C ASP A 375 -5.03 13.17 4.74
N GLY A 376 -4.34 13.29 3.59
CA GLY A 376 -3.76 14.52 3.11
C GLY A 376 -2.63 15.05 3.99
N CYS A 377 -1.95 14.17 4.75
CA CYS A 377 -0.92 14.56 5.71
C CYS A 377 0.32 13.67 5.60
N LEU A 378 1.46 14.23 6.03
CA LEU A 378 2.65 13.48 6.38
C LEU A 378 2.76 13.41 7.90
N ASP A 379 3.19 12.27 8.38
CA ASP A 379 3.49 12.04 9.81
C ASP A 379 4.96 12.35 10.07
N LEU A 380 5.20 13.34 10.92
CA LEU A 380 6.52 13.84 11.25
C LEU A 380 6.89 13.38 12.66
N VAL A 381 7.98 12.61 12.76
CA VAL A 381 8.49 12.03 14.00
C VAL A 381 9.89 12.58 14.26
N ILE A 382 10.02 13.40 15.30
CA ILE A 382 11.25 14.15 15.60
C ILE A 382 11.82 13.68 16.93
N VAL A 383 13.10 13.32 16.95
CA VAL A 383 13.90 13.14 18.17
C VAL A 383 14.95 14.23 18.21
N LYS A 384 14.85 15.17 19.17
CA LYS A 384 15.80 16.28 19.31
C LYS A 384 17.04 15.85 20.10
N ASP A 385 16.94 15.88 21.39
CA ASP A 385 18.03 15.51 22.31
C ASP A 385 17.53 14.48 23.33
N CYS A 386 18.25 13.40 23.49
CA CYS A 386 17.95 12.39 24.50
C CYS A 386 19.22 11.66 24.95
N PRO A 387 19.24 11.13 26.19
CA PRO A 387 20.29 10.26 26.64
C PRO A 387 20.45 9.02 25.74
N LYS A 388 21.69 8.54 25.59
CA LYS A 388 21.97 7.34 24.76
C LYS A 388 21.17 6.09 25.18
N THR A 389 20.90 5.94 26.47
CA THR A 389 20.08 4.87 27.02
C THR A 389 18.62 4.96 26.57
N VAL A 390 18.07 6.18 26.51
CA VAL A 390 16.73 6.45 25.99
C VAL A 390 16.68 6.15 24.49
N LEU A 391 17.70 6.56 23.73
CA LEU A 391 17.75 6.28 22.30
C LEU A 391 17.73 4.79 22.01
N LEU A 392 18.45 3.96 22.80
CA LEU A 392 18.38 2.51 22.69
C LEU A 392 16.97 1.97 22.98
N SER A 393 16.29 2.51 24.00
CA SER A 393 14.90 2.16 24.31
C SER A 393 13.97 2.53 23.17
N LEU A 394 14.12 3.71 22.55
CA LEU A 394 13.33 4.13 21.39
C LEU A 394 13.52 3.19 20.20
N LEU A 395 14.76 2.74 19.94
CA LEU A 395 15.05 1.78 18.88
C LEU A 395 14.39 0.41 19.11
N LEU A 396 14.22 -0.02 20.35
CA LEU A 396 13.51 -1.26 20.68
C LEU A 396 12.00 -1.12 20.53
N SER A 397 11.44 0.03 20.95
CA SER A 397 10.01 0.31 20.93
C SER A 397 9.46 0.77 19.57
N ILE A 398 10.33 0.99 18.57
CA ILE A 398 9.89 1.29 17.20
C ILE A 398 9.21 0.10 16.51
N ARG A 399 9.39 -1.11 17.03
CA ARG A 399 8.79 -2.33 16.47
C ARG A 399 7.27 -2.39 16.64
N ASP A 400 6.77 -1.82 17.73
CA ASP A 400 5.34 -1.77 18.06
C ASP A 400 4.76 -0.36 18.01
N GLY A 401 5.57 0.64 17.65
CA GLY A 401 5.20 2.04 17.55
C GLY A 401 5.10 2.77 18.90
N SER A 402 5.43 2.12 20.04
CA SER A 402 5.29 2.72 21.36
C SER A 402 6.31 3.82 21.65
N HIS A 403 7.36 3.95 20.84
CA HIS A 403 8.35 5.04 20.92
C HIS A 403 7.71 6.44 20.84
N VAL A 404 6.55 6.60 20.16
CA VAL A 404 5.87 7.89 20.02
C VAL A 404 5.29 8.44 21.33
N TYR A 405 5.16 7.59 22.35
CA TYR A 405 4.73 8.01 23.69
C TYR A 405 5.87 8.50 24.60
N SER A 406 7.10 8.43 24.11
CA SER A 406 8.26 8.94 24.85
C SER A 406 8.26 10.46 24.89
N PRO A 407 8.59 11.10 26.03
CA PRO A 407 8.69 12.57 26.12
C PRO A 407 9.84 13.16 25.29
N PHE A 408 10.73 12.33 24.77
CA PHE A 408 11.82 12.72 23.86
C PHE A 408 11.44 12.67 22.37
N VAL A 409 10.22 12.24 22.06
CA VAL A 409 9.69 12.15 20.70
C VAL A 409 8.59 13.17 20.51
N THR A 410 8.73 14.01 19.50
CA THR A 410 7.65 14.89 19.03
C THR A 410 7.00 14.23 17.81
N TYR A 411 5.73 13.96 17.91
CA TYR A 411 4.91 13.38 16.83
C TYR A 411 3.84 14.36 16.41
N LEU A 412 3.78 14.69 15.11
CA LEU A 412 2.75 15.60 14.59
C LEU A 412 2.43 15.28 13.11
N LYS A 413 1.25 15.69 12.67
CA LYS A 413 0.84 15.60 11.27
C LYS A 413 0.94 16.96 10.59
N VAL A 414 1.46 16.94 9.34
CA VAL A 414 1.70 18.15 8.56
C VAL A 414 1.18 18.01 7.13
N LYS A 415 0.67 19.09 6.54
CA LYS A 415 0.20 19.16 5.15
C LYS A 415 1.32 19.53 4.16
N ALA A 416 2.31 20.23 4.67
CA ALA A 416 3.51 20.59 3.93
C ALA A 416 4.65 20.82 4.92
N LEU A 417 5.86 20.63 4.47
CA LEU A 417 7.05 20.95 5.26
C LEU A 417 8.22 21.41 4.37
N LYS A 418 9.08 22.25 4.97
CA LYS A 418 10.41 22.60 4.45
C LYS A 418 11.44 22.12 5.45
N LEU A 419 12.38 21.29 5.02
CA LEU A 419 13.49 20.81 5.83
C LEU A 419 14.78 21.51 5.37
N GLU A 420 15.41 22.25 6.28
CA GLU A 420 16.77 22.78 6.14
C GLU A 420 17.71 21.90 6.96
N PRO A 421 18.45 20.97 6.32
CA PRO A 421 19.43 20.19 7.05
C PRO A 421 20.64 21.06 7.41
N GLY A 422 21.13 20.91 8.64
CA GLY A 422 22.26 21.69 9.14
C GLY A 422 23.47 20.82 9.43
N GLN A 423 24.53 21.48 9.92
CA GLN A 423 25.81 20.85 10.23
C GLN A 423 25.73 20.05 11.52
N ARG A 424 26.69 19.15 11.70
CA ARG A 424 26.80 18.33 12.91
C ARG A 424 27.18 19.21 14.10
N VAL A 425 26.50 19.03 15.21
CA VAL A 425 26.84 19.72 16.47
C VAL A 425 28.25 19.37 16.90
N GLY A 426 29.09 20.41 17.06
CA GLY A 426 30.49 20.27 17.44
C GLY A 426 31.46 19.95 16.30
N ASP A 427 30.97 19.85 15.05
CA ASP A 427 31.80 19.65 13.86
C ASP A 427 31.13 20.28 12.63
N PRO A 428 31.34 21.57 12.38
CA PRO A 428 30.68 22.30 11.31
C PRO A 428 31.16 21.92 9.89
N THR A 429 32.17 21.07 9.77
CA THR A 429 32.64 20.56 8.47
C THR A 429 31.87 19.32 8.03
N MET A 430 31.06 18.74 8.92
CA MET A 430 30.33 17.51 8.67
C MET A 430 28.83 17.74 8.71
N GLY A 431 28.15 17.41 7.62
CA GLY A 431 26.69 17.38 7.59
C GLY A 431 26.12 15.97 7.85
N GLY A 432 24.82 15.88 7.79
CA GLY A 432 24.06 14.64 7.95
C GLY A 432 23.87 13.88 6.63
N ILE A 433 22.95 12.96 6.68
CA ILE A 433 22.52 12.15 5.54
C ILE A 433 21.02 12.37 5.36
N VAL A 434 20.59 12.57 4.13
CA VAL A 434 19.19 12.69 3.73
C VAL A 434 18.86 11.60 2.71
N ASP A 435 17.80 10.81 2.93
CA ASP A 435 17.44 9.60 2.19
C ASP A 435 15.91 9.48 2.03
N MET A 436 15.40 8.92 0.92
CA MET A 436 13.99 8.63 0.65
C MET A 436 13.82 7.21 0.12
N ASP A 437 12.85 6.47 0.68
CA ASP A 437 12.48 5.12 0.24
C ASP A 437 13.65 4.13 0.08
N GLY A 438 14.70 4.36 0.86
CA GLY A 438 15.88 3.50 0.85
C GLY A 438 17.05 3.97 -0.01
N GLU A 439 16.96 5.14 -0.64
CA GLU A 439 18.02 5.71 -1.50
C GLU A 439 18.62 6.99 -0.91
N LEU A 440 19.94 7.10 -0.92
CA LEU A 440 20.69 8.29 -0.47
C LEU A 440 20.51 9.42 -1.48
N ILE A 441 20.18 10.65 -1.01
CA ILE A 441 19.89 11.77 -1.91
C ILE A 441 20.63 13.03 -1.62
N ALA A 442 21.04 13.24 -0.39
CA ALA A 442 21.95 14.32 -0.07
C ALA A 442 22.86 13.92 1.08
N ARG A 443 24.07 14.42 1.06
CA ARG A 443 25.07 14.18 2.08
C ARG A 443 25.86 15.44 2.36
N GLY A 444 26.00 15.77 3.62
CA GLY A 444 26.65 17.00 4.06
C GLY A 444 28.09 16.81 4.54
N ASP A 445 28.77 15.73 4.17
CA ASP A 445 30.20 15.57 4.35
C ASP A 445 30.92 15.81 3.02
N ASP A 446 32.09 16.48 3.06
CA ASP A 446 32.96 16.75 1.90
C ASP A 446 33.57 15.48 1.27
N ALA A 447 32.95 14.33 1.45
CA ALA A 447 33.46 13.08 0.96
C ALA A 447 33.43 13.01 -0.56
N ILE A 448 34.52 12.63 -1.09
CA ILE A 448 35.10 12.40 -2.42
C ILE A 448 34.17 11.86 -3.52
N HIS A 449 32.89 11.62 -3.27
CA HIS A 449 31.91 11.09 -4.21
C HIS A 449 30.68 11.99 -4.32
N HIS A 450 30.73 12.98 -5.19
CA HIS A 450 29.56 13.70 -5.68
C HIS A 450 28.89 12.85 -6.77
N ASP A 451 27.79 12.18 -6.45
CA ASP A 451 26.89 11.65 -7.47
C ASP A 451 26.12 12.85 -8.07
N PRO A 452 26.21 13.09 -9.39
CA PRO A 452 25.51 14.21 -10.04
C PRO A 452 23.98 14.16 -9.89
N ASN A 453 23.44 13.03 -9.46
CA ASN A 453 22.02 12.84 -9.17
C ASN A 453 21.62 13.25 -7.74
N TRP A 454 22.58 13.49 -6.85
CA TRP A 454 22.26 13.91 -5.48
C TRP A 454 21.81 15.36 -5.44
N MET A 455 20.90 15.61 -4.49
CA MET A 455 20.47 16.95 -4.12
C MET A 455 21.55 17.65 -3.30
N ASP A 456 21.49 18.98 -3.26
CA ASP A 456 22.38 19.77 -2.43
C ASP A 456 21.94 19.72 -0.97
N TYR A 457 22.81 19.27 -0.07
CA TYR A 457 22.53 19.19 1.37
C TYR A 457 22.27 20.56 2.01
N GLY A 458 22.90 21.62 1.50
CA GLY A 458 22.75 22.98 2.01
C GLY A 458 21.46 23.71 1.60
N THR A 459 20.72 23.14 0.63
CA THR A 459 19.49 23.73 0.11
C THR A 459 18.25 23.08 0.75
N PRO A 460 17.23 23.84 1.14
CA PRO A 460 16.02 23.28 1.74
C PRO A 460 15.22 22.39 0.82
N PHE A 461 14.62 21.36 1.40
CA PHE A 461 13.71 20.43 0.74
C PHE A 461 12.27 20.84 1.04
N LEU A 462 11.48 21.10 0.00
CA LEU A 462 10.04 21.35 0.14
C LEU A 462 9.27 20.07 -0.15
N MET A 463 8.37 19.71 0.75
CA MET A 463 7.46 18.58 0.60
C MET A 463 6.02 19.04 0.70
N LYS A 464 5.18 18.61 -0.22
CA LYS A 464 3.72 18.83 -0.23
C LYS A 464 3.00 17.54 -0.53
N VAL A 465 1.80 17.38 0.05
CA VAL A 465 0.96 16.19 -0.12
C VAL A 465 -0.17 16.48 -1.10
N ASP A 466 -0.37 15.57 -2.04
CA ASP A 466 -1.59 15.48 -2.84
C ASP A 466 -2.44 14.32 -2.33
N GLU A 467 -3.54 14.68 -1.68
CA GLU A 467 -4.44 13.73 -1.04
C GLU A 467 -5.10 12.81 -2.08
N GLY A 468 -4.96 11.50 -1.88
CA GLY A 468 -5.61 10.48 -2.68
C GLY A 468 -5.22 10.47 -4.16
N LEU A 469 -4.06 11.02 -4.54
CA LEU A 469 -3.65 11.17 -5.93
C LEU A 469 -3.49 9.82 -6.65
N ALA A 470 -2.96 8.80 -5.98
CA ALA A 470 -2.77 7.47 -6.54
C ALA A 470 -3.81 6.47 -6.02
N THR A 471 -3.87 5.30 -6.65
CA THR A 471 -4.80 4.22 -6.28
C THR A 471 -4.03 2.94 -5.99
N LEU A 472 -4.34 2.27 -4.88
CA LEU A 472 -3.78 0.98 -4.52
C LEU A 472 -4.84 -0.13 -4.58
N PHE A 473 -4.42 -1.35 -4.88
CA PHE A 473 -5.14 -2.54 -4.43
C PHE A 473 -4.92 -2.69 -2.92
N CYS A 474 -6.01 -2.84 -2.18
CA CYS A 474 -5.96 -2.96 -0.72
C CYS A 474 -6.78 -4.15 -0.22
N PRO A 475 -6.38 -4.76 0.89
CA PRO A 475 -7.21 -5.74 1.58
C PRO A 475 -8.42 -5.03 2.22
N ASN A 476 -9.58 -5.69 2.22
CA ASN A 476 -10.82 -5.25 2.91
C ASN A 476 -10.89 -5.81 4.31
#